data_fc32b460cdeaa718225d74f44d7fc2e6
#
_entry.id   fc32b460cdeaa718225d74f44d7fc2e6
#
_cell.length_a   1.000
_cell.length_b   1.000
_cell.length_c   1.000
_cell.angle_alpha   90.00
_cell.angle_beta   90.00
_cell.angle_gamma   90.00
#
_symmetry.space_group_name_H-M   'P 1'
#
loop_
_entity.id
_entity.type
_entity.pdbx_description
1 polymer ?
#
loop_
_entity_poly.entity_id
_entity_poly.type
_entity_poly.pdbx_seq_one_letter_code
_entity_poly.pdbx_strand_id
1 'polypeptide(L)'
;MKDPLDFSGKVVLVTGSSRGIGAEMIKVFDKRGAHCVVNYVADGQGQNKADAANVAKELNDPLVIDCDVTQPEQVESMMMEIGDKRGGLDILVNNSGIISDRTIKKMSTEEFESVVRVNLTGTFTVTQKAAAILRNGGRIVNLSSVSGQMGLFGQANYSSSKAAIIAFTKVSAREFARQNITVNAIAPGFIDIGMGKGVPEEAIQSFIKQIPLGRLGDVNEIVDAALFLSSPMASYVTGHVLNVNGGVYMG
;
A
#
# COMPACT_ATOMS: atom_id res chain seq x y z
N MET A 1 -2.34 21.62 -21.84
CA MET A 1 -2.48 20.16 -21.57
C MET A 1 -3.02 20.03 -20.16
N LYS A 2 -3.93 19.07 -19.91
CA LYS A 2 -4.43 18.80 -18.56
C LYS A 2 -3.28 18.21 -17.71
N ASP A 3 -3.18 18.59 -16.44
CA ASP A 3 -2.16 18.02 -15.54
C ASP A 3 -2.38 16.50 -15.45
N PRO A 4 -1.42 15.65 -15.81
CA PRO A 4 -1.58 14.20 -15.74
C PRO A 4 -1.69 13.67 -14.31
N LEU A 5 -1.36 14.49 -13.32
CA LEU A 5 -1.50 14.20 -11.89
C LEU A 5 -2.73 14.91 -11.28
N ASP A 6 -3.68 15.35 -12.08
CA ASP A 6 -5.01 15.79 -11.64
C ASP A 6 -5.91 14.57 -11.43
N PHE A 7 -6.28 14.31 -10.17
CA PHE A 7 -7.18 13.24 -9.77
C PHE A 7 -8.59 13.74 -9.43
N SER A 8 -8.96 14.94 -9.89
CA SER A 8 -10.29 15.53 -9.65
C SER A 8 -11.41 14.58 -10.03
N GLY A 9 -12.30 14.30 -9.08
CA GLY A 9 -13.43 13.39 -9.23
C GLY A 9 -13.08 11.89 -9.23
N LYS A 10 -11.83 11.51 -8.98
CA LYS A 10 -11.41 10.13 -8.81
C LYS A 10 -11.63 9.67 -7.37
N VAL A 11 -12.21 8.49 -7.19
CA VAL A 11 -12.37 7.85 -5.89
C VAL A 11 -11.16 6.98 -5.61
N VAL A 12 -10.46 7.26 -4.51
CA VAL A 12 -9.20 6.60 -4.13
C VAL A 12 -9.34 5.95 -2.77
N LEU A 13 -9.14 4.65 -2.70
CA LEU A 13 -8.99 3.89 -1.44
C LEU A 13 -7.51 3.57 -1.21
N VAL A 14 -6.99 3.97 -0.05
CA VAL A 14 -5.69 3.52 0.44
C VAL A 14 -5.92 2.70 1.72
N THR A 15 -5.64 1.39 1.68
CA THR A 15 -5.79 0.58 2.88
C THR A 15 -4.69 0.87 3.91
N GLY A 16 -5.05 0.89 5.19
CA GLY A 16 -4.12 1.23 6.27
C GLY A 16 -3.59 2.67 6.20
N SER A 17 -4.45 3.62 5.81
CA SER A 17 -4.07 5.02 5.62
C SER A 17 -4.26 5.92 6.85
N SER A 18 -4.41 5.34 8.04
CA SER A 18 -4.44 6.11 9.29
C SER A 18 -3.07 6.65 9.72
N ARG A 19 -1.99 6.08 9.22
CA ARG A 19 -0.60 6.48 9.56
C ARG A 19 0.40 6.10 8.49
N GLY A 20 1.65 6.54 8.66
CA GLY A 20 2.79 6.11 7.85
C GLY A 20 2.64 6.48 6.37
N ILE A 21 3.16 5.62 5.50
CA ILE A 21 3.15 5.83 4.03
C ILE A 21 1.71 6.01 3.52
N GLY A 22 0.76 5.24 4.03
CA GLY A 22 -0.64 5.32 3.62
C GLY A 22 -1.28 6.68 3.93
N ALA A 23 -0.96 7.27 5.09
CA ALA A 23 -1.47 8.60 5.47
C ALA A 23 -0.92 9.71 4.56
N GLU A 24 0.39 9.69 4.30
CA GLU A 24 0.98 10.69 3.40
C GLU A 24 0.46 10.53 1.95
N MET A 25 0.28 9.29 1.52
CA MET A 25 -0.25 8.98 0.19
C MET A 25 -1.67 9.52 0.01
N ILE A 26 -2.57 9.26 0.96
CA ILE A 26 -3.97 9.71 0.85
C ILE A 26 -4.09 11.24 0.89
N LYS A 27 -3.26 11.92 1.70
CA LYS A 27 -3.20 13.38 1.75
C LYS A 27 -2.79 13.99 0.41
N VAL A 28 -1.85 13.36 -0.29
CA VAL A 28 -1.40 13.89 -1.58
C VAL A 28 -2.44 13.62 -2.67
N PHE A 29 -3.13 12.48 -2.66
CA PHE A 29 -4.27 12.26 -3.55
C PHE A 29 -5.38 13.31 -3.35
N ASP A 30 -5.71 13.65 -2.10
CA ASP A 30 -6.69 14.69 -1.77
C ASP A 30 -6.26 16.07 -2.32
N LYS A 31 -5.00 16.47 -2.09
CA LYS A 31 -4.43 17.72 -2.63
C LYS A 31 -4.48 17.79 -4.16
N ARG A 32 -4.59 16.65 -4.82
CA ARG A 32 -4.73 16.50 -6.27
C ARG A 32 -6.19 16.34 -6.71
N GLY A 33 -7.16 16.58 -5.82
CA GLY A 33 -8.59 16.63 -6.08
C GLY A 33 -9.33 15.30 -6.01
N ALA A 34 -8.72 14.25 -5.50
CA ALA A 34 -9.38 12.96 -5.34
C ALA A 34 -10.42 12.96 -4.20
N HIS A 35 -11.46 12.14 -4.34
CA HIS A 35 -12.35 11.75 -3.25
C HIS A 35 -11.71 10.59 -2.48
N CYS A 36 -11.22 10.87 -1.29
CA CYS A 36 -10.40 9.95 -0.52
C CYS A 36 -11.20 9.05 0.42
N VAL A 37 -10.80 7.79 0.50
CA VAL A 37 -11.29 6.81 1.46
C VAL A 37 -10.15 6.41 2.39
N VAL A 38 -10.23 6.83 3.65
CA VAL A 38 -9.29 6.48 4.71
C VAL A 38 -9.75 5.18 5.35
N ASN A 39 -8.90 4.16 5.30
CA ASN A 39 -9.16 2.89 5.98
C ASN A 39 -8.22 2.73 7.19
N TYR A 40 -8.77 2.26 8.27
CA TYR A 40 -8.06 1.84 9.48
C TYR A 40 -8.68 0.55 10.04
N VAL A 41 -7.99 -0.11 10.94
CA VAL A 41 -8.52 -1.19 11.76
C VAL A 41 -8.58 -0.73 13.21
N ALA A 42 -9.73 -0.89 13.85
CA ALA A 42 -9.88 -0.55 15.26
C ALA A 42 -8.93 -1.40 16.12
N ASP A 43 -8.30 -0.74 17.09
CA ASP A 43 -7.48 -1.38 18.12
C ASP A 43 -8.14 -1.21 19.51
N GLY A 44 -7.73 -2.05 20.44
CA GLY A 44 -8.30 -2.04 21.79
C GLY A 44 -8.06 -0.73 22.59
N GLN A 45 -7.16 0.13 22.11
CA GLN A 45 -6.80 1.41 22.73
C GLN A 45 -7.43 2.61 22.00
N GLY A 46 -8.03 2.40 20.83
CA GLY A 46 -8.61 3.45 20.01
C GLY A 46 -7.60 4.37 19.29
N GLN A 47 -6.31 4.02 19.32
CA GLN A 47 -5.27 4.85 18.72
C GLN A 47 -5.41 4.90 17.20
N ASN A 48 -5.68 3.77 16.54
CA ASN A 48 -5.87 3.72 15.10
C ASN A 48 -7.05 4.59 14.63
N LYS A 49 -8.13 4.62 15.41
CA LYS A 49 -9.29 5.48 15.16
C LYS A 49 -8.94 6.95 15.30
N ALA A 50 -8.19 7.30 16.36
CA ALA A 50 -7.72 8.68 16.58
C ALA A 50 -6.79 9.16 15.45
N ASP A 51 -5.86 8.30 15.03
CA ASP A 51 -4.95 8.59 13.92
C ASP A 51 -5.73 8.80 12.61
N ALA A 52 -6.69 7.92 12.30
CA ALA A 52 -7.54 8.07 11.11
C ALA A 52 -8.35 9.36 11.13
N ALA A 53 -8.90 9.73 12.31
CA ALA A 53 -9.61 10.99 12.47
C ALA A 53 -8.70 12.22 12.29
N ASN A 54 -7.44 12.14 12.73
CA ASN A 54 -6.47 13.22 12.50
C ASN A 54 -6.11 13.36 11.03
N VAL A 55 -5.88 12.27 10.31
CA VAL A 55 -5.67 12.30 8.85
C VAL A 55 -6.90 12.90 8.16
N ALA A 56 -8.10 12.47 8.52
CA ALA A 56 -9.35 12.94 7.91
C ALA A 56 -9.57 14.45 8.05
N LYS A 57 -9.10 15.08 9.15
CA LYS A 57 -9.20 16.54 9.35
C LYS A 57 -8.38 17.35 8.32
N GLU A 58 -7.38 16.73 7.70
CA GLU A 58 -6.53 17.36 6.68
C GLU A 58 -7.07 17.18 5.26
N LEU A 59 -8.16 16.40 5.08
CA LEU A 59 -8.71 16.02 3.78
C LEU A 59 -10.05 16.70 3.50
N ASN A 60 -10.41 16.79 2.22
CA ASN A 60 -11.69 17.34 1.76
C ASN A 60 -12.75 16.23 1.67
N ASP A 61 -13.73 16.23 2.57
CA ASP A 61 -14.87 15.29 2.58
C ASP A 61 -14.45 13.81 2.42
N PRO A 62 -13.53 13.28 3.24
CA PRO A 62 -13.12 11.89 3.14
C PRO A 62 -14.19 10.94 3.70
N LEU A 63 -14.26 9.72 3.15
CA LEU A 63 -14.86 8.59 3.87
C LEU A 63 -13.82 8.02 4.84
N VAL A 64 -14.23 7.72 6.08
CA VAL A 64 -13.36 7.10 7.08
C VAL A 64 -13.99 5.79 7.49
N ILE A 65 -13.37 4.67 7.15
CA ILE A 65 -13.97 3.34 7.30
C ILE A 65 -13.09 2.44 8.17
N ASP A 66 -13.68 1.95 9.27
CA ASP A 66 -13.10 0.88 10.07
C ASP A 66 -13.28 -0.45 9.35
N CYS A 67 -12.19 -1.08 8.95
CA CYS A 67 -12.21 -2.37 8.28
C CYS A 67 -10.88 -3.09 8.47
N ASP A 68 -10.95 -4.28 9.07
CA ASP A 68 -9.86 -5.23 9.06
C ASP A 68 -9.83 -5.96 7.71
N VAL A 69 -8.75 -5.74 6.95
CA VAL A 69 -8.57 -6.35 5.61
C VAL A 69 -8.51 -7.88 5.65
N THR A 70 -8.33 -8.48 6.82
CA THR A 70 -8.33 -9.94 7.02
C THR A 70 -9.72 -10.53 7.19
N GLN A 71 -10.78 -9.67 7.29
CA GLN A 71 -12.17 -10.08 7.49
C GLN A 71 -12.98 -9.84 6.21
N PRO A 72 -13.30 -10.87 5.43
CA PRO A 72 -13.97 -10.71 4.12
C PRO A 72 -15.29 -9.95 4.19
N GLU A 73 -16.06 -10.13 5.26
CA GLU A 73 -17.35 -9.49 5.45
C GLU A 73 -17.21 -7.98 5.71
N GLN A 74 -16.17 -7.58 6.47
CA GLN A 74 -15.87 -6.16 6.68
C GLN A 74 -15.39 -5.51 5.38
N VAL A 75 -14.55 -6.20 4.60
CA VAL A 75 -14.08 -5.71 3.29
C VAL A 75 -15.25 -5.57 2.33
N GLU A 76 -16.19 -6.50 2.30
CA GLU A 76 -17.40 -6.40 1.48
C GLU A 76 -18.25 -5.20 1.89
N SER A 77 -18.49 -5.01 3.18
CA SER A 77 -19.22 -3.86 3.71
C SER A 77 -18.52 -2.54 3.36
N MET A 78 -17.19 -2.47 3.42
CA MET A 78 -16.42 -1.30 3.00
C MET A 78 -16.62 -1.01 1.51
N MET A 79 -16.59 -2.02 0.64
CA MET A 79 -16.82 -1.83 -0.80
C MET A 79 -18.26 -1.39 -1.10
N MET A 80 -19.26 -1.93 -0.40
CA MET A 80 -20.65 -1.48 -0.53
C MET A 80 -20.77 -0.01 -0.14
N GLU A 81 -20.22 0.40 0.99
CA GLU A 81 -20.26 1.79 1.45
C GLU A 81 -19.60 2.75 0.46
N ILE A 82 -18.45 2.37 -0.13
CA ILE A 82 -17.78 3.16 -1.17
C ILE A 82 -18.68 3.24 -2.42
N GLY A 83 -19.27 2.13 -2.84
CA GLY A 83 -20.18 2.09 -3.97
C GLY A 83 -21.38 3.02 -3.80
N ASP A 84 -22.03 2.95 -2.64
CA ASP A 84 -23.23 3.74 -2.33
C ASP A 84 -22.93 5.24 -2.20
N LYS A 85 -21.84 5.61 -1.51
CA LYS A 85 -21.51 7.01 -1.23
C LYS A 85 -20.73 7.72 -2.34
N ARG A 86 -19.98 6.98 -3.18
CA ARG A 86 -19.07 7.53 -4.20
C ARG A 86 -19.33 6.99 -5.61
N GLY A 87 -20.27 6.05 -5.76
CA GLY A 87 -20.66 5.50 -7.05
C GLY A 87 -19.62 4.57 -7.69
N GLY A 88 -18.61 4.10 -6.94
CA GLY A 88 -17.56 3.19 -7.39
C GLY A 88 -16.16 3.62 -7.00
N LEU A 89 -15.15 2.86 -7.45
CA LEU A 89 -13.75 3.06 -7.12
C LEU A 89 -12.92 3.25 -8.39
N ASP A 90 -12.04 4.25 -8.43
CA ASP A 90 -11.11 4.46 -9.55
C ASP A 90 -9.71 3.93 -9.24
N ILE A 91 -9.24 4.11 -8.01
CA ILE A 91 -7.87 3.77 -7.61
C ILE A 91 -7.91 3.01 -6.28
N LEU A 92 -7.29 1.83 -6.28
CA LEU A 92 -7.04 1.04 -5.09
C LEU A 92 -5.54 1.00 -4.81
N VAL A 93 -5.14 1.43 -3.61
CA VAL A 93 -3.78 1.21 -3.11
C VAL A 93 -3.83 0.22 -1.95
N ASN A 94 -3.33 -0.99 -2.17
CA ASN A 94 -3.14 -1.99 -1.14
C ASN A 94 -1.86 -1.69 -0.35
N ASN A 95 -2.00 -0.92 0.72
CA ASN A 95 -0.88 -0.49 1.57
C ASN A 95 -0.88 -1.18 2.94
N SER A 96 -2.01 -1.68 3.44
CA SER A 96 -2.08 -2.37 4.73
C SER A 96 -1.02 -3.46 4.84
N GLY A 97 -0.29 -3.47 5.97
CA GLY A 97 0.72 -4.47 6.23
C GLY A 97 1.30 -4.36 7.62
N ILE A 98 1.78 -5.48 8.12
CA ILE A 98 2.48 -5.59 9.41
C ILE A 98 3.83 -6.26 9.23
N ILE A 99 4.71 -6.03 10.19
CA ILE A 99 6.03 -6.65 10.32
C ILE A 99 6.10 -7.33 11.70
N SER A 100 6.66 -8.55 11.72
CA SER A 100 6.95 -9.27 12.95
C SER A 100 8.26 -10.05 12.74
N ASP A 101 9.38 -9.34 12.93
CA ASP A 101 10.72 -9.86 12.62
C ASP A 101 11.20 -10.84 13.70
N ARG A 102 11.58 -12.02 13.25
CA ARG A 102 12.19 -13.05 14.09
C ARG A 102 12.96 -14.04 13.23
N THR A 103 14.07 -14.56 13.75
CA THR A 103 14.81 -15.60 13.02
C THR A 103 13.96 -16.87 12.86
N ILE A 104 14.13 -17.59 11.74
CA ILE A 104 13.36 -18.81 11.42
C ILE A 104 13.34 -19.80 12.59
N LYS A 105 14.45 -19.97 13.29
CA LYS A 105 14.55 -20.90 14.44
C LYS A 105 13.66 -20.51 15.63
N LYS A 106 13.27 -19.24 15.76
CA LYS A 106 12.50 -18.70 16.88
C LYS A 106 11.11 -18.23 16.50
N MET A 107 10.83 -18.07 15.22
CA MET A 107 9.53 -17.64 14.71
C MET A 107 8.50 -18.73 14.92
N SER A 108 7.38 -18.39 15.56
CA SER A 108 6.27 -19.32 15.68
C SER A 108 5.44 -19.36 14.38
N THR A 109 4.65 -20.41 14.21
CA THR A 109 3.72 -20.52 13.08
C THR A 109 2.70 -19.38 13.09
N GLU A 110 2.21 -18.99 14.26
CA GLU A 110 1.26 -17.90 14.44
C GLU A 110 1.85 -16.54 14.03
N GLU A 111 3.13 -16.28 14.37
CA GLU A 111 3.86 -15.08 13.93
C GLU A 111 4.03 -15.07 12.41
N PHE A 112 4.30 -16.21 11.79
CA PHE A 112 4.39 -16.34 10.34
C PHE A 112 3.04 -16.09 9.68
N GLU A 113 2.02 -16.82 10.11
CA GLU A 113 0.68 -16.76 9.51
C GLU A 113 0.00 -15.40 9.70
N SER A 114 0.22 -14.73 10.84
CA SER A 114 -0.36 -13.40 11.08
C SER A 114 0.10 -12.38 10.05
N VAL A 115 1.40 -12.37 9.71
CA VAL A 115 1.95 -11.48 8.70
C VAL A 115 1.45 -11.84 7.31
N VAL A 116 1.42 -13.12 6.95
CA VAL A 116 0.89 -13.58 5.65
C VAL A 116 -0.60 -13.23 5.52
N ARG A 117 -1.37 -13.40 6.58
CA ARG A 117 -2.81 -13.11 6.61
C ARG A 117 -3.08 -11.63 6.32
N VAL A 118 -2.38 -10.74 6.99
CA VAL A 118 -2.58 -9.29 6.75
C VAL A 118 -2.03 -8.89 5.39
N ASN A 119 -0.75 -9.19 5.12
CA ASN A 119 -0.05 -8.62 3.98
C ASN A 119 -0.48 -9.21 2.64
N LEU A 120 -0.74 -10.53 2.59
CA LEU A 120 -1.07 -11.24 1.36
C LEU A 120 -2.57 -11.53 1.25
N THR A 121 -3.15 -12.26 2.22
CA THR A 121 -4.57 -12.61 2.15
C THR A 121 -5.45 -11.37 2.20
N GLY A 122 -5.12 -10.38 3.05
CA GLY A 122 -5.82 -9.10 3.10
C GLY A 122 -5.77 -8.36 1.76
N THR A 123 -4.60 -8.27 1.14
CA THR A 123 -4.45 -7.67 -0.20
C THR A 123 -5.31 -8.40 -1.25
N PHE A 124 -5.31 -9.74 -1.23
CA PHE A 124 -6.17 -10.54 -2.10
C PHE A 124 -7.65 -10.24 -1.86
N THR A 125 -8.10 -10.28 -0.61
CA THR A 125 -9.51 -10.05 -0.23
C THR A 125 -10.00 -8.68 -0.66
N VAL A 126 -9.21 -7.64 -0.37
CA VAL A 126 -9.54 -6.26 -0.77
C VAL A 126 -9.62 -6.15 -2.30
N THR A 127 -8.65 -6.69 -3.04
CA THR A 127 -8.64 -6.65 -4.50
C THR A 127 -9.84 -7.41 -5.09
N GLN A 128 -10.15 -8.59 -4.56
CA GLN A 128 -11.27 -9.42 -4.99
C GLN A 128 -12.61 -8.69 -4.80
N LYS A 129 -12.85 -8.12 -3.63
CA LYS A 129 -14.10 -7.41 -3.34
C LYS A 129 -14.19 -6.07 -4.09
N ALA A 130 -13.07 -5.36 -4.25
CA ALA A 130 -13.01 -4.13 -5.04
C ALA A 130 -13.36 -4.35 -6.52
N ALA A 131 -13.12 -5.54 -7.08
CA ALA A 131 -13.44 -5.86 -8.47
C ALA A 131 -14.90 -5.58 -8.85
N ALA A 132 -15.83 -5.67 -7.90
CA ALA A 132 -17.25 -5.40 -8.12
C ALA A 132 -17.58 -3.91 -8.34
N ILE A 133 -16.75 -3.00 -7.83
CA ILE A 133 -16.99 -1.55 -7.88
C ILE A 133 -15.87 -0.76 -8.59
N LEU A 134 -14.79 -1.43 -9.00
CA LEU A 134 -13.72 -0.82 -9.79
C LEU A 134 -14.24 -0.42 -11.17
N ARG A 135 -14.05 0.85 -11.51
CA ARG A 135 -14.44 1.39 -12.81
C ARG A 135 -13.48 0.95 -13.91
N ASN A 136 -13.99 0.82 -15.13
CA ASN A 136 -13.14 0.61 -16.31
C ASN A 136 -12.07 1.71 -16.40
N GLY A 137 -10.84 1.31 -16.68
CA GLY A 137 -9.69 2.21 -16.69
C GLY A 137 -9.13 2.54 -15.30
N GLY A 138 -9.56 1.82 -14.28
CA GLY A 138 -9.08 1.95 -12.91
C GLY A 138 -7.60 1.57 -12.73
N ARG A 139 -7.09 1.77 -11.53
CA ARG A 139 -5.69 1.52 -11.16
C ARG A 139 -5.62 0.74 -9.85
N ILE A 140 -4.77 -0.27 -9.80
CA ILE A 140 -4.43 -0.99 -8.56
C ILE A 140 -2.93 -0.87 -8.34
N VAL A 141 -2.54 -0.38 -7.16
CA VAL A 141 -1.14 -0.29 -6.74
C VAL A 141 -0.96 -1.11 -5.47
N ASN A 142 -0.08 -2.10 -5.52
CA ASN A 142 0.21 -2.97 -4.39
C ASN A 142 1.54 -2.56 -3.73
N LEU A 143 1.59 -2.38 -2.42
CA LEU A 143 2.83 -2.16 -1.68
C LEU A 143 3.53 -3.49 -1.42
N SER A 144 4.57 -3.79 -2.22
CA SER A 144 5.54 -4.83 -1.95
C SER A 144 6.66 -4.28 -1.04
N SER A 145 7.88 -4.73 -1.21
CA SER A 145 9.09 -4.27 -0.50
C SER A 145 10.33 -4.83 -1.21
N VAL A 146 11.45 -4.13 -1.06
CA VAL A 146 12.76 -4.68 -1.41
C VAL A 146 13.03 -5.99 -0.66
N SER A 147 12.49 -6.14 0.54
CA SER A 147 12.56 -7.37 1.34
C SER A 147 11.94 -8.58 0.62
N GLY A 148 10.87 -8.37 -0.16
CA GLY A 148 10.26 -9.41 -0.99
C GLY A 148 11.10 -9.82 -2.20
N GLN A 149 12.08 -9.02 -2.59
CA GLN A 149 12.99 -9.29 -3.71
C GLN A 149 14.31 -9.91 -3.25
N MET A 150 14.85 -9.42 -2.13
CA MET A 150 16.18 -9.83 -1.64
C MET A 150 16.11 -10.94 -0.56
N GLY A 151 15.05 -10.96 0.23
CA GLY A 151 15.00 -11.73 1.47
C GLY A 151 15.91 -11.13 2.53
N LEU A 152 15.34 -10.56 3.61
CA LEU A 152 16.13 -9.98 4.68
C LEU A 152 16.18 -10.90 5.89
N PHE A 153 17.30 -10.87 6.60
CA PHE A 153 17.51 -11.66 7.81
C PHE A 153 16.43 -11.36 8.87
N GLY A 154 15.82 -12.40 9.42
CA GLY A 154 14.77 -12.28 10.41
C GLY A 154 13.38 -12.01 9.85
N GLN A 155 13.21 -11.90 8.53
CA GLN A 155 11.96 -11.52 7.87
C GLN A 155 11.34 -12.66 7.05
N ALA A 156 11.41 -13.90 7.50
CA ALA A 156 10.88 -15.03 6.74
C ALA A 156 9.40 -14.87 6.38
N ASN A 157 8.57 -14.40 7.32
CA ASN A 157 7.15 -14.09 7.11
C ASN A 157 6.93 -12.87 6.19
N TYR A 158 7.59 -11.75 6.50
CA TYR A 158 7.41 -10.50 5.78
C TYR A 158 7.95 -10.59 4.35
N SER A 159 9.20 -11.06 4.17
CA SER A 159 9.80 -11.25 2.86
C SER A 159 8.97 -12.18 1.97
N SER A 160 8.52 -13.31 2.52
CA SER A 160 7.65 -14.25 1.78
C SER A 160 6.33 -13.60 1.37
N SER A 161 5.68 -12.85 2.28
CA SER A 161 4.42 -12.16 1.97
C SER A 161 4.61 -11.10 0.86
N LYS A 162 5.70 -10.33 0.92
CA LYS A 162 5.99 -9.26 -0.06
C LYS A 162 6.46 -9.81 -1.40
N ALA A 163 7.14 -10.95 -1.44
CA ALA A 163 7.43 -11.69 -2.67
C ALA A 163 6.15 -12.23 -3.32
N ALA A 164 5.22 -12.76 -2.52
CA ALA A 164 3.94 -13.24 -3.01
C ALA A 164 3.08 -12.11 -3.63
N ILE A 165 3.14 -10.87 -3.09
CA ILE A 165 2.50 -9.69 -3.68
C ILE A 165 3.02 -9.40 -5.08
N ILE A 166 4.31 -9.63 -5.35
CA ILE A 166 4.89 -9.46 -6.70
C ILE A 166 4.24 -10.44 -7.68
N ALA A 167 4.09 -11.71 -7.30
CA ALA A 167 3.44 -12.71 -8.13
C ALA A 167 1.94 -12.41 -8.31
N PHE A 168 1.24 -12.06 -7.22
CA PHE A 168 -0.17 -11.68 -7.23
C PHE A 168 -0.44 -10.47 -8.16
N THR A 169 0.44 -9.47 -8.14
CA THR A 169 0.36 -8.31 -9.05
C THR A 169 0.35 -8.73 -10.51
N LYS A 170 1.21 -9.67 -10.91
CA LYS A 170 1.30 -10.17 -12.29
C LYS A 170 0.05 -10.93 -12.73
N VAL A 171 -0.53 -11.75 -11.84
CA VAL A 171 -1.78 -12.46 -12.12
C VAL A 171 -2.94 -11.47 -12.26
N SER A 172 -3.10 -10.57 -11.28
CA SER A 172 -4.16 -9.56 -11.28
C SER A 172 -4.08 -8.65 -12.52
N ALA A 173 -2.87 -8.26 -12.94
CA ALA A 173 -2.68 -7.48 -14.16
C ALA A 173 -3.24 -8.16 -15.41
N ARG A 174 -3.13 -9.48 -15.51
CA ARG A 174 -3.68 -10.26 -16.64
C ARG A 174 -5.21 -10.36 -16.56
N GLU A 175 -5.75 -10.59 -15.37
CA GLU A 175 -7.18 -10.79 -15.16
C GLU A 175 -7.99 -9.49 -15.36
N PHE A 176 -7.46 -8.36 -14.91
CA PHE A 176 -8.11 -7.05 -15.00
C PHE A 176 -7.88 -6.31 -16.33
N ALA A 177 -6.99 -6.80 -17.20
CA ALA A 177 -6.61 -6.12 -18.44
C ALA A 177 -7.79 -5.81 -19.38
N ARG A 178 -8.78 -6.71 -19.48
CA ARG A 178 -9.96 -6.51 -20.33
C ARG A 178 -10.84 -5.32 -19.92
N GLN A 179 -10.72 -4.87 -18.67
CA GLN A 179 -11.40 -3.68 -18.15
C GLN A 179 -10.50 -2.43 -18.23
N ASN A 180 -9.38 -2.49 -18.94
CA ASN A 180 -8.36 -1.45 -18.99
C ASN A 180 -7.82 -1.03 -17.60
N ILE A 181 -7.92 -1.90 -16.60
CA ILE A 181 -7.38 -1.69 -15.27
C ILE A 181 -5.92 -2.13 -15.28
N THR A 182 -5.02 -1.24 -14.87
CA THR A 182 -3.61 -1.61 -14.66
C THR A 182 -3.38 -2.00 -13.21
N VAL A 183 -2.57 -3.03 -13.00
CA VAL A 183 -2.18 -3.51 -11.67
C VAL A 183 -0.66 -3.54 -11.58
N ASN A 184 -0.09 -2.74 -10.69
CA ASN A 184 1.36 -2.65 -10.51
C ASN A 184 1.72 -2.75 -9.03
N ALA A 185 2.98 -3.02 -8.74
CA ALA A 185 3.52 -2.98 -7.40
C ALA A 185 4.59 -1.89 -7.26
N ILE A 186 4.73 -1.36 -6.05
CA ILE A 186 5.90 -0.58 -5.63
C ILE A 186 6.69 -1.44 -4.67
N ALA A 187 8.01 -1.47 -4.83
CA ALA A 187 8.93 -2.10 -3.89
C ALA A 187 9.80 -1.02 -3.23
N PRO A 188 9.34 -0.44 -2.11
CA PRO A 188 10.13 0.50 -1.33
C PRO A 188 11.39 -0.15 -0.79
N GLY A 189 12.47 0.65 -0.70
CA GLY A 189 13.64 0.34 0.09
C GLY A 189 13.47 0.72 1.57
N PHE A 190 14.56 1.18 2.17
CA PHE A 190 14.55 1.70 3.54
C PHE A 190 14.09 3.16 3.51
N ILE A 191 12.90 3.43 4.05
CA ILE A 191 12.24 4.74 4.03
C ILE A 191 12.25 5.34 5.43
N ASP A 192 12.60 6.63 5.52
CA ASP A 192 12.59 7.37 6.78
C ASP A 192 11.16 7.82 7.15
N ILE A 193 10.34 6.84 7.54
CA ILE A 193 9.00 7.12 8.07
C ILE A 193 8.69 6.18 9.24
N GLY A 194 8.81 6.71 10.44
CA GLY A 194 8.45 5.96 11.66
C GLY A 194 9.34 4.78 12.02
N MET A 195 10.17 4.28 11.11
CA MET A 195 11.13 3.21 11.39
C MET A 195 12.36 3.68 12.17
N GLY A 196 12.68 4.99 12.13
CA GLY A 196 13.82 5.56 12.89
C GLY A 196 13.58 5.66 14.39
N LYS A 197 12.31 5.59 14.85
CA LYS A 197 12.01 5.61 16.29
C LYS A 197 12.28 4.24 16.90
N GLY A 198 13.44 4.10 17.55
CA GLY A 198 13.83 2.87 18.27
C GLY A 198 14.85 1.97 17.54
N VAL A 199 15.25 2.30 16.32
CA VAL A 199 16.36 1.62 15.64
C VAL A 199 17.67 2.32 16.03
N PRO A 200 18.70 1.58 16.51
CA PRO A 200 20.02 2.16 16.83
C PRO A 200 20.62 2.85 15.59
N GLU A 201 21.24 4.00 15.78
CA GLU A 201 21.89 4.79 14.71
C GLU A 201 22.90 3.95 13.91
N GLU A 202 23.65 3.07 14.58
CA GLU A 202 24.61 2.17 13.92
C GLU A 202 23.93 1.21 12.93
N ALA A 203 22.72 0.74 13.24
CA ALA A 203 21.95 -0.11 12.34
C ALA A 203 21.45 0.69 11.13
N ILE A 204 21.00 1.93 11.34
CA ILE A 204 20.60 2.85 10.27
C ILE A 204 21.79 3.10 9.34
N GLN A 205 22.96 3.41 9.87
CA GLN A 205 24.18 3.63 9.09
C GLN A 205 24.62 2.37 8.33
N SER A 206 24.39 1.18 8.91
CA SER A 206 24.65 -0.09 8.22
C SER A 206 23.73 -0.28 7.00
N PHE A 207 22.46 0.13 7.08
CA PHE A 207 21.55 0.10 5.94
C PHE A 207 21.95 1.13 4.88
N ILE A 208 22.25 2.37 5.28
CA ILE A 208 22.66 3.45 4.37
C ILE A 208 23.88 3.04 3.53
N LYS A 209 24.86 2.35 4.12
CA LYS A 209 26.05 1.84 3.41
C LYS A 209 25.71 0.84 2.29
N GLN A 210 24.55 0.19 2.34
CA GLN A 210 24.11 -0.76 1.32
C GLN A 210 23.31 -0.08 0.20
N ILE A 211 22.91 1.17 0.39
CA ILE A 211 22.11 1.94 -0.57
C ILE A 211 23.06 2.73 -1.48
N PRO A 212 23.10 2.47 -2.81
CA PRO A 212 23.95 3.21 -3.73
C PRO A 212 23.75 4.73 -3.68
N LEU A 213 22.50 5.23 -3.47
CA LEU A 213 22.26 6.67 -3.31
C LEU A 213 22.72 7.24 -1.96
N GLY A 214 23.23 6.40 -1.03
CA GLY A 214 23.88 6.82 0.21
C GLY A 214 22.96 7.46 1.25
N ARG A 215 21.64 7.27 1.15
CA ARG A 215 20.65 7.79 2.10
C ARG A 215 19.42 6.91 2.19
N LEU A 216 18.64 7.06 3.24
CA LEU A 216 17.28 6.55 3.31
C LEU A 216 16.39 7.27 2.26
N GLY A 217 15.36 6.61 1.80
CA GLY A 217 14.33 7.22 0.96
C GLY A 217 13.41 8.11 1.80
N ASP A 218 12.89 9.17 1.17
CA ASP A 218 11.81 9.99 1.71
C ASP A 218 10.45 9.36 1.38
N VAL A 219 9.47 9.53 2.25
CA VAL A 219 8.11 9.01 2.03
C VAL A 219 7.50 9.55 0.73
N ASN A 220 7.79 10.80 0.38
CA ASN A 220 7.27 11.42 -0.84
C ASN A 220 7.77 10.69 -2.10
N GLU A 221 8.94 10.05 -2.08
CA GLU A 221 9.43 9.27 -3.21
C GLU A 221 8.55 8.05 -3.48
N ILE A 222 7.96 7.45 -2.43
CA ILE A 222 6.98 6.36 -2.56
C ILE A 222 5.62 6.90 -3.02
N VAL A 223 5.21 8.06 -2.48
CA VAL A 223 3.96 8.73 -2.86
C VAL A 223 3.99 9.11 -4.34
N ASP A 224 5.07 9.71 -4.83
CA ASP A 224 5.22 10.10 -6.23
C ASP A 224 5.16 8.89 -7.17
N ALA A 225 5.77 7.77 -6.78
CA ALA A 225 5.66 6.52 -7.51
C ALA A 225 4.21 6.00 -7.57
N ALA A 226 3.46 6.11 -6.47
CA ALA A 226 2.05 5.72 -6.42
C ALA A 226 1.18 6.64 -7.29
N LEU A 227 1.40 7.95 -7.27
CA LEU A 227 0.73 8.90 -8.15
C LEU A 227 1.00 8.60 -9.63
N PHE A 228 2.28 8.36 -9.99
CA PHE A 228 2.65 7.98 -11.34
C PHE A 228 1.90 6.73 -11.81
N LEU A 229 1.96 5.64 -11.03
CA LEU A 229 1.30 4.38 -11.38
C LEU A 229 -0.23 4.49 -11.41
N SER A 230 -0.81 5.44 -10.68
CA SER A 230 -2.25 5.72 -10.65
C SER A 230 -2.70 6.69 -11.74
N SER A 231 -1.78 7.35 -12.44
CA SER A 231 -2.04 8.38 -13.43
C SER A 231 -2.19 7.83 -14.86
N PRO A 232 -2.68 8.65 -15.82
CA PRO A 232 -2.65 8.33 -17.23
C PRO A 232 -1.23 8.12 -17.80
N MET A 233 -0.18 8.65 -17.15
CA MET A 233 1.21 8.46 -17.57
C MET A 233 1.64 7.00 -17.55
N ALA A 234 1.05 6.18 -16.67
CA ALA A 234 1.30 4.75 -16.55
C ALA A 234 0.25 3.88 -17.29
N SER A 235 -0.51 4.44 -18.23
CA SER A 235 -1.62 3.73 -18.89
C SER A 235 -1.20 2.47 -19.65
N TYR A 236 0.07 2.33 -20.02
CA TYR A 236 0.62 1.14 -20.69
C TYR A 236 1.59 0.33 -19.78
N VAL A 237 1.59 0.64 -18.47
CA VAL A 237 2.39 -0.07 -17.47
C VAL A 237 1.46 -0.94 -16.64
N THR A 238 1.59 -2.28 -16.75
CA THR A 238 0.83 -3.24 -15.94
C THR A 238 1.65 -4.50 -15.67
N GLY A 239 1.46 -5.11 -14.50
CA GLY A 239 2.23 -6.26 -14.04
C GLY A 239 3.67 -5.93 -13.62
N HIS A 240 4.02 -4.64 -13.54
CA HIS A 240 5.36 -4.17 -13.22
C HIS A 240 5.58 -4.02 -11.71
N VAL A 241 6.82 -4.18 -11.28
CA VAL A 241 7.29 -3.86 -9.93
C VAL A 241 8.23 -2.67 -10.02
N LEU A 242 7.78 -1.51 -9.60
CA LEU A 242 8.57 -0.29 -9.58
C LEU A 242 9.44 -0.26 -8.32
N ASN A 243 10.74 -0.40 -8.51
CA ASN A 243 11.71 -0.32 -7.42
C ASN A 243 11.96 1.14 -7.04
N VAL A 244 11.62 1.50 -5.79
CA VAL A 244 11.87 2.82 -5.20
C VAL A 244 12.72 2.61 -3.95
N ASN A 245 14.00 2.31 -4.14
CA ASN A 245 14.86 1.73 -3.10
C ASN A 245 16.30 2.28 -3.10
N GLY A 246 16.56 3.37 -3.83
CA GLY A 246 17.90 3.98 -3.88
C GLY A 246 18.98 3.09 -4.52
N GLY A 247 18.57 2.03 -5.23
CA GLY A 247 19.47 1.11 -5.92
C GLY A 247 19.93 -0.08 -5.05
N VAL A 248 19.38 -0.26 -3.85
CA VAL A 248 19.76 -1.41 -3.00
C VAL A 248 19.40 -2.75 -3.67
N TYR A 249 18.42 -2.75 -4.54
CA TYR A 249 18.08 -3.86 -5.43
C TYR A 249 17.88 -3.35 -6.86
N MET A 250 18.58 -3.97 -7.81
CA MET A 250 18.54 -3.67 -9.23
C MET A 250 18.23 -4.97 -9.99
N GLY A 251 16.97 -5.17 -10.35
CA GLY A 251 16.53 -6.37 -11.07
C GLY A 251 15.14 -6.26 -11.62
#